data_8e4747dfccf848eea249625b6e3824fb
#
_entry.id   8e4747dfccf848eea249625b6e3824fb
#
_cell.length_a   1.000
_cell.length_b   1.000
_cell.length_c   1.000
_cell.angle_alpha   90.00
_cell.angle_beta   90.00
_cell.angle_gamma   90.00
#
_symmetry.space_group_name_H-M   'P 1'
#
loop_
_entity.id
_entity.type
_entity.pdbx_description
1 polymer ?
#
loop_
_entity_poly.entity_id
_entity_poly.type
_entity_poly.pdbx_seq_one_letter_code
_entity_poly.pdbx_strand_id
1 'polypeptide(L)'
;MHAVLLDFNGTMFFDTRFHMEAWSEIYHELHPEDPNPLDPKLICGPCNESIIQNMAPWLNADERKQCSERKEELYRRMCRRNPDSLHLVAGAEKLMQGLHERGIPFILASASIKANVDFYFDSFPIGKWLKKEDVVYDDGTYADKGEMHLEAARRLNVPFSECMVIEDSVAAITLAKRNGAGQIVAIGEKADGSDLIQLGAA
;
A
#
# COMPACT_ATOMS: atom_id res chain seq x y z
N MET A 1 6.13 -9.90 20.55
CA MET A 1 6.13 -9.76 19.08
C MET A 1 6.88 -10.93 18.49
N HIS A 2 6.20 -11.72 17.66
CA HIS A 2 6.79 -12.93 17.07
C HIS A 2 6.89 -12.83 15.54
N ALA A 3 6.21 -11.87 14.90
CA ALA A 3 6.30 -11.60 13.47
C ALA A 3 6.04 -10.12 13.17
N VAL A 4 6.46 -9.65 11.97
CA VAL A 4 6.21 -8.29 11.49
C VAL A 4 5.54 -8.33 10.13
N LEU A 5 4.41 -7.63 10.00
CA LEU A 5 3.68 -7.41 8.76
C LEU A 5 3.96 -6.00 8.29
N LEU A 6 4.52 -5.86 7.10
CA LEU A 6 4.95 -4.58 6.53
C LEU A 6 3.97 -4.18 5.41
N ASP A 7 3.40 -3.01 5.49
CA ASP A 7 2.86 -2.38 4.30
C ASP A 7 4.00 -1.82 3.43
N PHE A 8 3.70 -1.44 2.17
CA PHE A 8 4.71 -0.95 1.24
C PHE A 8 4.52 0.52 0.89
N ASN A 9 3.39 0.87 0.29
CA ASN A 9 3.11 2.21 -0.21
C ASN A 9 2.82 3.17 0.94
N GLY A 10 3.47 4.33 0.97
CA GLY A 10 3.37 5.25 2.11
C GLY A 10 4.13 4.82 3.36
N THR A 11 4.56 3.56 3.45
CA THR A 11 5.24 2.95 4.60
C THR A 11 6.72 2.66 4.33
N MET A 12 7.01 1.77 3.39
CA MET A 12 8.38 1.41 2.99
C MET A 12 8.90 2.26 1.83
N PHE A 13 7.99 2.86 1.08
CA PHE A 13 8.24 3.76 -0.03
C PHE A 13 7.25 4.92 0.02
N PHE A 14 7.74 6.16 0.11
CA PHE A 14 6.91 7.36 0.12
C PHE A 14 6.54 7.77 -1.30
N ASP A 15 5.44 7.25 -1.78
CA ASP A 15 4.99 7.32 -3.16
C ASP A 15 3.61 7.97 -3.37
N THR A 16 2.99 8.48 -2.31
CA THR A 16 1.67 9.13 -2.32
C THR A 16 1.53 10.14 -3.47
N ARG A 17 2.58 10.94 -3.72
CA ARG A 17 2.58 11.93 -4.80
C ARG A 17 2.41 11.30 -6.19
N PHE A 18 3.03 10.15 -6.44
CA PHE A 18 2.94 9.46 -7.74
C PHE A 18 1.56 8.86 -7.96
N HIS A 19 0.93 8.38 -6.90
CA HIS A 19 -0.47 7.96 -6.95
C HIS A 19 -1.39 9.14 -7.24
N MET A 20 -1.17 10.29 -6.61
CA MET A 20 -1.95 11.52 -6.84
C MET A 20 -1.79 12.03 -8.28
N GLU A 21 -0.57 12.07 -8.79
CA GLU A 21 -0.28 12.44 -10.18
C GLU A 21 -0.96 11.49 -11.17
N ALA A 22 -0.88 10.15 -10.92
CA ALA A 22 -1.52 9.16 -11.77
C ALA A 22 -3.06 9.31 -11.76
N TRP A 23 -3.67 9.57 -10.61
CA TRP A 23 -5.09 9.85 -10.52
C TRP A 23 -5.49 11.15 -11.23
N SER A 24 -4.65 12.17 -11.16
CA SER A 24 -4.87 13.43 -11.90
C SER A 24 -4.85 13.21 -13.42
N GLU A 25 -3.89 12.41 -13.94
CA GLU A 25 -3.88 12.06 -15.37
C GLU A 25 -5.15 11.28 -15.76
N ILE A 26 -5.56 10.29 -14.98
CA ILE A 26 -6.81 9.53 -15.22
C ILE A 26 -8.03 10.45 -15.20
N TYR A 27 -8.11 11.37 -14.23
CA TYR A 27 -9.20 12.32 -14.16
C TYR A 27 -9.34 13.14 -15.46
N HIS A 28 -8.23 13.69 -15.95
CA HIS A 28 -8.24 14.47 -17.19
C HIS A 28 -8.46 13.62 -18.46
N GLU A 29 -8.05 12.35 -18.46
CA GLU A 29 -8.40 11.41 -19.54
C GLU A 29 -9.93 11.17 -19.58
N LEU A 30 -10.58 11.09 -18.40
CA LEU A 30 -12.03 10.85 -18.26
C LEU A 30 -12.90 12.13 -18.44
N HIS A 31 -12.32 13.30 -18.13
CA HIS A 31 -12.98 14.60 -18.16
C HIS A 31 -12.16 15.62 -18.98
N PRO A 32 -11.97 15.40 -20.30
CA PRO A 32 -11.09 16.23 -21.10
C PRO A 32 -11.53 17.70 -21.23
N GLU A 33 -12.80 18.00 -20.98
CA GLU A 33 -13.35 19.34 -21.03
C GLU A 33 -13.30 20.07 -19.67
N ASP A 34 -12.93 19.37 -18.59
CA ASP A 34 -12.81 19.99 -17.27
C ASP A 34 -11.41 20.56 -17.05
N PRO A 35 -11.25 21.91 -16.98
CA PRO A 35 -9.95 22.54 -16.74
C PRO A 35 -9.54 22.53 -15.26
N ASN A 36 -10.40 22.05 -14.35
CA ASN A 36 -10.12 22.09 -12.93
C ASN A 36 -9.20 20.93 -12.51
N PRO A 37 -8.41 21.11 -11.45
CA PRO A 37 -7.65 20.01 -10.88
C PRO A 37 -8.60 18.97 -10.26
N LEU A 38 -8.12 17.73 -10.21
CA LEU A 38 -8.82 16.64 -9.52
C LEU A 38 -9.18 17.04 -8.07
N ASP A 39 -10.47 16.96 -7.72
CA ASP A 39 -10.90 17.08 -6.32
C ASP A 39 -10.41 15.84 -5.53
N PRO A 40 -9.57 16.03 -4.49
CA PRO A 40 -9.10 14.92 -3.66
C PRO A 40 -10.21 14.05 -3.04
N LYS A 41 -11.41 14.59 -2.91
CA LYS A 41 -12.57 13.82 -2.41
C LYS A 41 -13.00 12.71 -3.35
N LEU A 42 -12.73 12.83 -4.64
CA LEU A 42 -13.07 11.82 -5.64
C LEU A 42 -12.18 10.57 -5.52
N ILE A 43 -10.98 10.69 -4.96
CA ILE A 43 -10.04 9.58 -4.75
C ILE A 43 -10.19 8.90 -3.39
N CYS A 44 -11.31 9.10 -2.71
CA CYS A 44 -11.65 8.39 -1.50
C CYS A 44 -12.36 7.08 -1.84
N GLY A 45 -11.78 5.96 -1.42
CA GLY A 45 -12.38 4.63 -1.63
C GLY A 45 -11.43 3.51 -1.22
N PRO A 46 -11.98 2.32 -0.96
CA PRO A 46 -11.20 1.16 -0.51
C PRO A 46 -10.33 0.54 -1.61
N CYS A 47 -10.66 0.80 -2.88
CA CYS A 47 -9.95 0.24 -4.03
C CYS A 47 -10.08 1.15 -5.26
N ASN A 48 -9.26 0.92 -6.27
CA ASN A 48 -9.29 1.68 -7.52
C ASN A 48 -10.67 1.68 -8.20
N GLU A 49 -11.36 0.54 -8.18
CA GLU A 49 -12.68 0.43 -8.82
C GLU A 49 -13.70 1.38 -8.20
N SER A 50 -13.74 1.49 -6.86
CA SER A 50 -14.64 2.42 -6.18
C SER A 50 -14.27 3.88 -6.44
N ILE A 51 -12.99 4.20 -6.53
CA ILE A 51 -12.50 5.53 -6.89
C ILE A 51 -12.92 5.90 -8.31
N ILE A 52 -12.72 5.00 -9.27
CA ILE A 52 -13.15 5.21 -10.67
C ILE A 52 -14.66 5.33 -10.76
N GLN A 53 -15.42 4.52 -10.01
CA GLN A 53 -16.88 4.65 -9.95
C GLN A 53 -17.35 6.04 -9.47
N ASN A 54 -16.61 6.65 -8.52
CA ASN A 54 -16.90 8.01 -8.06
C ASN A 54 -16.57 9.05 -9.14
N MET A 55 -15.46 8.89 -9.84
CA MET A 55 -15.03 9.80 -10.90
C MET A 55 -15.89 9.68 -12.17
N ALA A 56 -16.23 8.45 -12.57
CA ALA A 56 -16.85 8.14 -13.85
C ALA A 56 -17.95 7.06 -13.70
N PRO A 57 -19.09 7.39 -13.07
CA PRO A 57 -20.17 6.43 -12.81
C PRO A 57 -20.81 5.83 -14.07
N TRP A 58 -20.53 6.40 -15.23
CA TRP A 58 -21.01 5.91 -16.54
C TRP A 58 -20.19 4.75 -17.11
N LEU A 59 -18.99 4.48 -16.58
CA LEU A 59 -18.16 3.36 -17.05
C LEU A 59 -18.74 2.01 -16.59
N ASN A 60 -18.74 1.04 -17.48
CA ASN A 60 -19.06 -0.35 -17.13
C ASN A 60 -17.88 -1.03 -16.38
N ALA A 61 -18.08 -2.27 -15.91
CA ALA A 61 -17.07 -2.99 -15.12
C ALA A 61 -15.75 -3.22 -15.87
N ASP A 62 -15.82 -3.57 -17.15
CA ASP A 62 -14.62 -3.82 -17.97
C ASP A 62 -13.83 -2.53 -18.22
N GLU A 63 -14.54 -1.42 -18.48
CA GLU A 63 -13.94 -0.10 -18.65
C GLU A 63 -13.29 0.39 -17.34
N ARG A 64 -13.93 0.18 -16.19
CA ARG A 64 -13.32 0.49 -14.88
C ARG A 64 -12.08 -0.31 -14.63
N LYS A 65 -12.07 -1.60 -14.97
CA LYS A 65 -10.89 -2.45 -14.87
C LYS A 65 -9.73 -1.94 -15.73
N GLN A 66 -10.01 -1.62 -17.01
CA GLN A 66 -8.99 -1.05 -17.91
C GLN A 66 -8.45 0.29 -17.38
N CYS A 67 -9.32 1.14 -16.86
CA CYS A 67 -8.95 2.42 -16.26
C CYS A 67 -8.06 2.20 -15.02
N SER A 68 -8.36 1.23 -14.17
CA SER A 68 -7.52 0.84 -13.03
C SER A 68 -6.13 0.35 -13.47
N GLU A 69 -6.08 -0.54 -14.45
CA GLU A 69 -4.81 -1.03 -15.02
C GLU A 69 -3.98 0.12 -15.60
N ARG A 70 -4.63 1.04 -16.33
CA ARG A 70 -4.02 2.26 -16.88
C ARG A 70 -3.45 3.16 -15.80
N LYS A 71 -4.19 3.39 -14.72
CA LYS A 71 -3.74 4.17 -13.56
C LYS A 71 -2.47 3.58 -12.95
N GLU A 72 -2.42 2.28 -12.75
CA GLU A 72 -1.26 1.62 -12.16
C GLU A 72 -0.04 1.61 -13.10
N GLU A 73 -0.26 1.56 -14.42
CA GLU A 73 0.80 1.77 -15.41
C GLU A 73 1.38 3.19 -15.33
N LEU A 74 0.52 4.20 -15.25
CA LEU A 74 0.92 5.60 -15.07
C LEU A 74 1.74 5.78 -13.81
N TYR A 75 1.28 5.26 -12.68
CA TYR A 75 2.01 5.27 -11.41
C TYR A 75 3.43 4.71 -11.57
N ARG A 76 3.59 3.49 -12.09
CA ARG A 76 4.92 2.89 -12.30
C ARG A 76 5.79 3.70 -13.26
N ARG A 77 5.18 4.29 -14.29
CA ARG A 77 5.90 5.18 -15.23
C ARG A 77 6.41 6.44 -14.52
N MET A 78 5.61 7.05 -13.66
CA MET A 78 5.99 8.24 -12.89
C MET A 78 7.12 7.93 -11.91
N CYS A 79 7.04 6.81 -11.20
CA CYS A 79 8.12 6.35 -10.33
C CYS A 79 9.45 6.22 -11.10
N ARG A 80 9.44 5.53 -12.26
CA ARG A 80 10.66 5.34 -13.08
C ARG A 80 11.24 6.65 -13.64
N ARG A 81 10.40 7.66 -13.88
CA ARG A 81 10.84 8.99 -14.35
C ARG A 81 11.45 9.85 -13.26
N ASN A 82 11.34 9.44 -12.01
CA ASN A 82 11.84 10.15 -10.83
C ASN A 82 12.84 9.29 -10.04
N PRO A 83 14.01 8.96 -10.61
CA PRO A 83 14.96 8.01 -10.01
C PRO A 83 15.48 8.48 -8.65
N ASP A 84 15.62 9.78 -8.44
CA ASP A 84 16.08 10.36 -7.17
C ASP A 84 15.10 10.12 -6.00
N SER A 85 13.84 9.81 -6.32
CA SER A 85 12.80 9.51 -5.33
C SER A 85 12.47 8.02 -5.28
N LEU A 86 13.04 7.22 -6.18
CA LEU A 86 12.82 5.79 -6.24
C LEU A 86 13.78 5.06 -5.29
N HIS A 87 13.55 5.25 -3.99
CA HIS A 87 14.32 4.61 -2.92
C HIS A 87 13.42 4.27 -1.73
N LEU A 88 13.80 3.26 -0.97
CA LEU A 88 13.11 2.93 0.28
C LEU A 88 13.28 4.06 1.31
N VAL A 89 12.32 4.19 2.22
CA VAL A 89 12.41 5.16 3.32
C VAL A 89 13.65 4.89 4.17
N ALA A 90 14.17 5.94 4.78
CA ALA A 90 15.34 5.84 5.63
C ALA A 90 15.12 4.84 6.78
N GLY A 91 15.99 3.85 6.87
CA GLY A 91 15.91 2.80 7.89
C GLY A 91 15.18 1.52 7.47
N ALA A 92 14.45 1.49 6.36
CA ALA A 92 13.71 0.30 5.92
C ALA A 92 14.62 -0.92 5.68
N GLU A 93 15.72 -0.73 4.96
CA GLU A 93 16.70 -1.81 4.75
C GLU A 93 17.31 -2.28 6.07
N LYS A 94 17.63 -1.35 6.98
CA LYS A 94 18.17 -1.67 8.31
C LYS A 94 17.15 -2.44 9.16
N LEU A 95 15.87 -2.10 9.04
CA LEU A 95 14.79 -2.84 9.72
C LEU A 95 14.72 -4.27 9.20
N MET A 96 14.60 -4.48 7.88
CA MET A 96 14.53 -5.82 7.29
C MET A 96 15.78 -6.66 7.61
N GLN A 97 16.97 -6.06 7.52
CA GLN A 97 18.21 -6.72 7.90
C GLN A 97 18.21 -7.12 9.38
N GLY A 98 17.79 -6.22 10.27
CA GLY A 98 17.74 -6.49 11.70
C GLY A 98 16.70 -7.55 12.09
N LEU A 99 15.57 -7.64 11.38
CA LEU A 99 14.58 -8.72 11.57
C LEU A 99 15.15 -10.06 11.10
N HIS A 100 15.78 -10.09 9.93
CA HIS A 100 16.40 -11.28 9.36
C HIS A 100 17.50 -11.84 10.29
N GLU A 101 18.43 -11.00 10.77
CA GLU A 101 19.51 -11.39 11.67
C GLU A 101 19.04 -11.95 13.02
N ARG A 102 17.87 -11.49 13.48
CA ARG A 102 17.25 -11.96 14.72
C ARG A 102 16.33 -13.17 14.54
N GLY A 103 16.18 -13.65 13.28
CA GLY A 103 15.25 -14.73 12.97
C GLY A 103 13.78 -14.39 13.23
N ILE A 104 13.43 -13.09 13.22
CA ILE A 104 12.02 -12.64 13.35
C ILE A 104 11.39 -12.71 11.96
N PRO A 105 10.38 -13.57 11.75
CA PRO A 105 9.71 -13.67 10.47
C PRO A 105 8.98 -12.37 10.13
N PHE A 106 9.02 -11.98 8.87
CA PHE A 106 8.29 -10.82 8.37
C PHE A 106 7.87 -11.02 6.92
N ILE A 107 6.84 -10.29 6.50
CA ILE A 107 6.21 -10.42 5.20
C ILE A 107 5.65 -9.06 4.75
N LEU A 108 5.61 -8.82 3.44
CA LEU A 108 4.85 -7.70 2.89
C LEU A 108 3.37 -8.08 2.74
N ALA A 109 2.50 -7.17 3.19
CA ALA A 109 1.06 -7.22 2.98
C ALA A 109 0.61 -5.87 2.41
N SER A 110 0.47 -5.79 1.09
CA SER A 110 0.22 -4.53 0.36
C SER A 110 -1.08 -4.60 -0.44
N ALA A 111 -1.90 -3.57 -0.39
CA ALA A 111 -3.09 -3.43 -1.23
C ALA A 111 -2.76 -3.12 -2.71
N SER A 112 -1.54 -3.32 -3.12
CA SER A 112 -1.08 -3.18 -4.50
C SER A 112 -1.39 -4.41 -5.32
N ILE A 113 -1.63 -4.21 -6.63
CA ILE A 113 -1.78 -5.30 -7.60
C ILE A 113 -0.44 -5.99 -7.86
N LYS A 114 -0.49 -7.22 -8.38
CA LYS A 114 0.71 -8.02 -8.71
C LYS A 114 1.76 -7.26 -9.53
N ALA A 115 1.34 -6.50 -10.54
CA ALA A 115 2.27 -5.77 -11.41
C ALA A 115 3.06 -4.68 -10.64
N ASN A 116 2.49 -4.12 -9.57
CA ASN A 116 3.21 -3.19 -8.70
C ASN A 116 4.17 -3.95 -7.77
N VAL A 117 3.77 -5.10 -7.24
CA VAL A 117 4.68 -5.95 -6.47
C VAL A 117 5.89 -6.36 -7.31
N ASP A 118 5.67 -6.78 -8.56
CA ASP A 118 6.77 -7.08 -9.50
C ASP A 118 7.69 -5.87 -9.67
N PHE A 119 7.13 -4.68 -9.87
CA PHE A 119 7.88 -3.42 -9.97
C PHE A 119 8.68 -3.11 -8.69
N TYR A 120 8.17 -3.39 -7.50
CA TYR A 120 8.91 -3.17 -6.25
C TYR A 120 10.13 -4.07 -6.14
N PHE A 121 10.01 -5.35 -6.48
CA PHE A 121 11.15 -6.28 -6.48
C PHE A 121 12.20 -5.94 -7.54
N ASP A 122 11.78 -5.37 -8.67
CA ASP A 122 12.69 -4.92 -9.72
C ASP A 122 13.40 -3.60 -9.39
N SER A 123 12.77 -2.74 -8.57
CA SER A 123 13.24 -1.39 -8.28
C SER A 123 13.98 -1.26 -6.95
N PHE A 124 13.67 -2.11 -5.98
CA PHE A 124 14.21 -2.03 -4.61
C PHE A 124 14.91 -3.33 -4.21
N PRO A 125 15.91 -3.27 -3.32
CA PRO A 125 16.69 -4.44 -2.94
C PRO A 125 15.95 -5.40 -1.98
N ILE A 126 14.62 -5.35 -1.93
CA ILE A 126 13.79 -6.12 -0.98
C ILE A 126 13.91 -7.63 -1.16
N GLY A 127 14.25 -8.09 -2.37
CA GLY A 127 14.54 -9.50 -2.67
C GLY A 127 15.74 -10.09 -1.93
N LYS A 128 16.54 -9.27 -1.21
CA LYS A 128 17.58 -9.77 -0.30
C LYS A 128 16.99 -10.50 0.91
N TRP A 129 15.78 -10.14 1.32
CA TRP A 129 15.15 -10.62 2.56
C TRP A 129 13.81 -11.29 2.35
N LEU A 130 13.10 -10.94 1.28
CA LEU A 130 11.75 -11.39 0.98
C LEU A 130 11.71 -12.14 -0.33
N LYS A 131 10.81 -13.10 -0.44
CA LYS A 131 10.49 -13.76 -1.69
C LYS A 131 9.19 -13.18 -2.24
N LYS A 132 9.16 -12.96 -3.55
CA LYS A 132 8.00 -12.35 -4.25
C LYS A 132 6.72 -13.17 -4.07
N GLU A 133 6.85 -14.48 -4.08
CA GLU A 133 5.75 -15.45 -3.91
C GLU A 133 5.13 -15.43 -2.51
N ASP A 134 5.87 -14.94 -1.51
CA ASP A 134 5.37 -14.88 -0.13
C ASP A 134 4.55 -13.60 0.14
N VAL A 135 4.63 -12.59 -0.73
CA VAL A 135 3.91 -11.32 -0.55
C VAL A 135 2.39 -11.53 -0.60
N VAL A 136 1.69 -10.98 0.38
CA VAL A 136 0.22 -10.83 0.30
C VAL A 136 -0.06 -9.52 -0.45
N TYR A 137 -0.72 -9.63 -1.60
CA TYR A 137 -1.05 -8.49 -2.46
C TYR A 137 -2.53 -8.56 -2.88
N ASP A 138 -3.05 -7.47 -3.40
CA ASP A 138 -4.44 -7.44 -3.91
C ASP A 138 -4.54 -8.26 -5.21
N ASP A 139 -5.10 -9.44 -5.09
CA ASP A 139 -5.43 -10.36 -6.19
C ASP A 139 -6.95 -10.41 -6.47
N GLY A 140 -7.72 -9.55 -5.79
CA GLY A 140 -9.18 -9.49 -5.88
C GLY A 140 -9.91 -10.48 -4.97
N THR A 141 -9.20 -11.24 -4.13
CA THR A 141 -9.83 -12.24 -3.23
C THR A 141 -10.11 -11.70 -1.83
N TYR A 142 -9.43 -10.62 -1.42
CA TYR A 142 -9.57 -10.01 -0.10
C TYR A 142 -10.63 -8.90 -0.11
N ALA A 143 -11.49 -8.88 0.89
CA ALA A 143 -12.50 -7.83 1.03
C ALA A 143 -11.89 -6.49 1.48
N ASP A 144 -10.83 -6.54 2.29
CA ASP A 144 -10.13 -5.35 2.78
C ASP A 144 -8.69 -5.67 3.22
N LYS A 145 -7.94 -4.63 3.60
CA LYS A 145 -6.57 -4.73 4.09
C LYS A 145 -6.47 -5.54 5.40
N GLY A 146 -7.53 -5.60 6.20
CA GLY A 146 -7.58 -6.39 7.42
C GLY A 146 -7.52 -7.89 7.14
N GLU A 147 -8.21 -8.38 6.10
CA GLU A 147 -8.11 -9.78 5.65
C GLU A 147 -6.70 -10.09 5.12
N MET A 148 -6.06 -9.15 4.41
CA MET A 148 -4.68 -9.31 3.96
C MET A 148 -3.70 -9.42 5.13
N HIS A 149 -3.88 -8.67 6.20
CA HIS A 149 -3.07 -8.79 7.42
C HIS A 149 -3.27 -10.17 8.09
N LEU A 150 -4.51 -10.64 8.19
CA LEU A 150 -4.80 -11.98 8.75
C LEU A 150 -4.17 -13.10 7.91
N GLU A 151 -4.24 -12.99 6.58
CA GLU A 151 -3.59 -13.93 5.66
C GLU A 151 -2.06 -13.90 5.80
N ALA A 152 -1.46 -12.71 5.94
CA ALA A 152 -0.03 -12.55 6.15
C ALA A 152 0.43 -13.24 7.46
N ALA A 153 -0.31 -13.06 8.55
CA ALA A 153 -0.04 -13.76 9.82
C ALA A 153 -0.18 -15.29 9.66
N ARG A 154 -1.21 -15.74 8.94
CA ARG A 154 -1.43 -17.16 8.64
C ARG A 154 -0.26 -17.76 7.85
N ARG A 155 0.25 -17.07 6.82
CA ARG A 155 1.42 -17.51 6.03
C ARG A 155 2.68 -17.65 6.88
N LEU A 156 2.86 -16.74 7.84
CA LEU A 156 3.97 -16.81 8.79
C LEU A 156 3.75 -17.84 9.91
N ASN A 157 2.57 -18.45 10.00
CA ASN A 157 2.16 -19.38 11.06
C ASN A 157 2.31 -18.75 12.47
N VAL A 158 1.92 -17.48 12.62
CA VAL A 158 1.96 -16.71 13.88
C VAL A 158 0.57 -16.18 14.18
N PRO A 159 0.06 -16.30 15.42
CA PRO A 159 -1.20 -15.67 15.81
C PRO A 159 -1.15 -14.15 15.55
N PHE A 160 -2.23 -13.58 14.98
CA PHE A 160 -2.25 -12.15 14.65
C PHE A 160 -2.05 -11.25 15.88
N SER A 161 -2.52 -11.71 17.06
CA SER A 161 -2.29 -11.05 18.35
C SER A 161 -0.83 -11.00 18.81
N GLU A 162 0.06 -11.71 18.13
CA GLU A 162 1.51 -11.72 18.38
C GLU A 162 2.30 -11.02 17.26
N CYS A 163 1.61 -10.55 16.23
CA CYS A 163 2.19 -9.81 15.12
C CYS A 163 2.25 -8.30 15.41
N MET A 164 3.30 -7.67 14.90
CA MET A 164 3.40 -6.22 14.74
C MET A 164 2.99 -5.87 13.31
N VAL A 165 2.10 -4.90 13.16
CA VAL A 165 1.71 -4.30 11.86
C VAL A 165 2.39 -2.94 11.74
N ILE A 166 3.07 -2.69 10.62
CA ILE A 166 3.66 -1.38 10.28
C ILE A 166 2.92 -0.84 9.07
N GLU A 167 2.29 0.32 9.22
CA GLU A 167 1.28 0.86 8.31
C GLU A 167 1.25 2.40 8.34
N ASP A 168 0.71 3.03 7.28
CA ASP A 168 0.55 4.48 7.17
C ASP A 168 -0.93 4.91 7.14
N SER A 169 -1.84 4.03 6.72
CA SER A 169 -3.22 4.42 6.48
C SER A 169 -4.12 4.24 7.70
N VAL A 170 -4.93 5.26 7.98
CA VAL A 170 -5.94 5.25 9.05
C VAL A 170 -6.88 4.04 8.91
N ALA A 171 -7.29 3.72 7.69
CA ALA A 171 -8.20 2.61 7.42
C ALA A 171 -7.57 1.27 7.80
N ALA A 172 -6.35 0.99 7.35
CA ALA A 172 -5.66 -0.27 7.62
C ALA A 172 -5.28 -0.40 9.10
N ILE A 173 -4.83 0.68 9.75
CA ILE A 173 -4.58 0.72 11.21
C ILE A 173 -5.85 0.39 11.99
N THR A 174 -6.98 0.98 11.62
CA THR A 174 -8.28 0.70 12.26
C THR A 174 -8.68 -0.77 12.11
N LEU A 175 -8.48 -1.34 10.91
CA LEU A 175 -8.74 -2.76 10.65
C LEU A 175 -7.80 -3.68 11.45
N ALA A 176 -6.50 -3.37 11.49
CA ALA A 176 -5.52 -4.12 12.27
C ALA A 176 -5.88 -4.12 13.76
N LYS A 177 -6.26 -2.98 14.31
CA LYS A 177 -6.71 -2.85 15.70
C LYS A 177 -7.99 -3.65 15.96
N ARG A 178 -9.00 -3.52 15.10
CA ARG A 178 -10.27 -4.26 15.19
C ARG A 178 -10.04 -5.76 15.18
N ASN A 179 -9.12 -6.23 14.37
CA ASN A 179 -8.79 -7.65 14.21
C ASN A 179 -7.83 -8.18 15.29
N GLY A 180 -7.36 -7.32 16.21
CA GLY A 180 -6.58 -7.73 17.38
C GLY A 180 -5.08 -7.92 17.09
N ALA A 181 -4.47 -7.06 16.26
CA ALA A 181 -3.02 -7.02 16.11
C ALA A 181 -2.31 -6.84 17.45
N GLY A 182 -1.19 -7.54 17.66
CA GLY A 182 -0.44 -7.47 18.92
C GLY A 182 0.21 -6.11 19.15
N GLN A 183 0.70 -5.49 18.09
CA GLN A 183 1.25 -4.14 18.10
C GLN A 183 1.01 -3.47 16.75
N ILE A 184 0.83 -2.15 16.77
CA ILE A 184 0.69 -1.36 15.53
C ILE A 184 1.70 -0.21 15.61
N VAL A 185 2.51 -0.07 14.58
CA VAL A 185 3.44 1.05 14.39
C VAL A 185 2.97 1.84 13.17
N ALA A 186 2.66 3.11 13.38
CA ALA A 186 2.32 4.01 12.28
C ALA A 186 3.57 4.70 11.74
N ILE A 187 3.68 4.72 10.42
CA ILE A 187 4.69 5.50 9.70
C ILE A 187 3.95 6.48 8.78
N GLY A 188 4.48 7.68 8.61
CA GLY A 188 3.91 8.65 7.69
C GLY A 188 4.96 9.63 7.19
N GLU A 189 4.75 10.11 5.98
CA GLU A 189 5.60 11.13 5.35
C GLU A 189 5.55 12.46 6.09
N LYS A 190 4.45 12.73 6.80
CA LYS A 190 4.29 13.94 7.62
C LYS A 190 4.70 13.66 9.07
N ALA A 191 5.52 14.55 9.63
CA ALA A 191 6.03 14.45 11.00
C ALA A 191 4.94 14.54 12.09
N ASP A 192 3.71 14.89 11.74
CA ASP A 192 2.57 14.96 12.64
C ASP A 192 1.66 13.75 12.50
N GLY A 193 2.07 12.67 13.15
CA GLY A 193 1.29 11.43 13.27
C GLY A 193 0.19 11.48 14.35
N SER A 194 -0.22 12.66 14.82
CA SER A 194 -1.16 12.81 15.92
C SER A 194 -2.45 12.02 15.73
N ASP A 195 -3.01 12.01 14.53
CA ASP A 195 -4.24 11.26 14.21
C ASP A 195 -4.01 9.75 14.29
N LEU A 196 -2.84 9.25 13.85
CA LEU A 196 -2.48 7.85 13.89
C LEU A 196 -2.21 7.35 15.31
N ILE A 197 -1.60 8.20 16.15
CA ILE A 197 -1.37 7.90 17.57
C ILE A 197 -2.70 7.83 18.32
N GLN A 198 -3.67 8.71 18.04
CA GLN A 198 -5.01 8.66 18.64
C GLN A 198 -5.75 7.36 18.31
N LEU A 199 -5.44 6.71 17.19
CA LEU A 199 -5.99 5.42 16.82
C LEU A 199 -5.34 4.25 17.57
N GLY A 200 -4.29 4.50 18.35
CA GLY A 200 -3.58 3.52 19.18
C GLY A 200 -2.38 2.89 18.50
N ALA A 201 -1.81 3.53 17.48
CA ALA A 201 -0.46 3.23 17.00
C ALA A 201 0.59 3.71 18.01
N ALA A 202 1.75 3.06 18.01
CA ALA A 202 2.92 3.43 18.80
C ALA A 202 3.91 4.23 17.93
#